data_14c8f992d3f339eb060667ba708b6aa4
#
_entry.id   14c8f992d3f339eb060667ba708b6aa4
#
_cell.length_a   1.000
_cell.length_b   1.000
_cell.length_c   1.000
_cell.angle_alpha   90.00
_cell.angle_beta   90.00
_cell.angle_gamma   90.00
#
_symmetry.space_group_name_H-M   'P 1'
#
loop_
_entity.id
_entity.type
_entity.pdbx_description
1 polymer ?
#
loop_
_entity_poly.entity_id
_entity_poly.type
_entity_poly.pdbx_seq_one_letter_code
_entity_poly.pdbx_strand_id
1 'polypeptide(L)'
;MSATVDGATAKPITKKLTFLFRFASTIALWSVALLIIFSGYEIAFFCLIAAIGLLALWEFYGMLDAKGLPNFKITAMLCGAIMLSGSFYYYSKVGVAQSYDFEMAVLLGFLLTVFTRQMFDSLRDDAPLRTMAYTLFGLLYVLWLYNFITKIVYVVPRAPDGAVQGQFYVLYLIAVTKFSDMGAYITGSLIGRHKLIPHISPGKTWEGFAGALAFSSLASLGLLYLMPKQLAVLNPTHAIVLGLSLGFAAVIGDLAESLIKRSTGVKDSGNFLPGIGGAPDLVDSLLFTAPLLFFYLRLVVLAP
;
A
#
# COMPACT_ATOMS: atom_id res chain seq x y z
N MET A 1 1.07 51.60 23.77
CA MET A 1 -0.04 51.07 22.96
C MET A 1 0.37 49.72 22.44
N SER A 2 0.02 48.66 23.17
CA SER A 2 0.30 47.29 22.82
C SER A 2 -0.95 46.72 22.17
N ALA A 3 -0.86 46.37 20.89
CA ALA A 3 -1.92 45.69 20.18
C ALA A 3 -1.85 44.20 20.50
N THR A 4 -2.83 43.67 21.20
CA THR A 4 -3.06 42.25 21.42
C THR A 4 -3.59 41.64 20.12
N VAL A 5 -2.81 40.73 19.53
CA VAL A 5 -3.25 39.91 18.40
C VAL A 5 -4.17 38.83 18.96
N ASP A 6 -5.46 38.93 18.66
CA ASP A 6 -6.47 37.91 18.95
C ASP A 6 -6.12 36.59 18.23
N GLY A 7 -5.70 35.62 19.02
CA GLY A 7 -5.56 34.24 18.57
C GLY A 7 -6.94 33.60 18.38
N ALA A 8 -7.41 33.52 17.16
CA ALA A 8 -8.61 32.78 16.79
C ALA A 8 -8.44 31.30 17.15
N THR A 9 -8.93 30.88 18.30
CA THR A 9 -9.03 29.49 18.72
C THR A 9 -10.01 28.75 17.81
N ALA A 10 -9.50 27.92 16.91
CA ALA A 10 -10.36 27.05 16.10
C ALA A 10 -11.22 26.17 17.01
N LYS A 11 -12.54 26.26 16.87
CA LYS A 11 -13.51 25.46 17.64
C LYS A 11 -13.19 23.98 17.46
N PRO A 12 -13.18 23.14 18.52
CA PRO A 12 -12.92 21.73 18.42
C PRO A 12 -13.99 21.08 17.52
N ILE A 13 -13.54 20.41 16.47
CA ILE A 13 -14.40 19.68 15.54
C ILE A 13 -15.15 18.60 16.33
N THR A 14 -16.48 18.64 16.31
CA THR A 14 -17.32 17.69 17.05
C THR A 14 -17.10 16.27 16.51
N LYS A 15 -17.14 15.24 17.39
CA LYS A 15 -16.98 13.82 17.01
C LYS A 15 -17.87 13.40 15.84
N LYS A 16 -19.09 13.96 15.74
CA LYS A 16 -20.01 13.73 14.62
C LYS A 16 -19.47 14.27 13.29
N LEU A 17 -18.86 15.45 13.29
CA LEU A 17 -18.31 16.07 12.09
C LEU A 17 -17.06 15.30 11.59
N THR A 18 -16.21 14.84 12.50
CA THR A 18 -15.07 13.98 12.17
C THR A 18 -15.53 12.65 11.55
N PHE A 19 -16.57 12.04 12.11
CA PHE A 19 -17.16 10.82 11.55
C PHE A 19 -17.74 11.05 10.14
N LEU A 20 -18.45 12.16 9.93
CA LEU A 20 -19.01 12.49 8.62
C LEU A 20 -17.91 12.70 7.56
N PHE A 21 -16.84 13.40 7.90
CA PHE A 21 -15.69 13.56 6.99
C PHE A 21 -15.03 12.23 6.66
N ARG A 22 -14.82 11.35 7.65
CA ARG A 22 -14.31 9.98 7.42
C ARG A 22 -15.17 9.19 6.44
N PHE A 23 -16.46 9.19 6.69
CA PHE A 23 -17.43 8.47 5.86
C PHE A 23 -17.48 9.03 4.43
N ALA A 24 -17.55 10.34 4.27
CA ALA A 24 -17.55 11.01 2.97
C ALA A 24 -16.25 10.75 2.18
N SER A 25 -15.08 10.87 2.81
CA SER A 25 -13.78 10.61 2.18
C SER A 25 -13.65 9.15 1.76
N THR A 26 -14.11 8.21 2.57
CA THR A 26 -14.09 6.78 2.24
C THR A 26 -15.01 6.48 1.05
N ILE A 27 -16.25 7.00 1.05
CA ILE A 27 -17.17 6.83 -0.08
C ILE A 27 -16.60 7.44 -1.35
N ALA A 28 -16.08 8.67 -1.28
CA ALA A 28 -15.51 9.34 -2.44
C ALA A 28 -14.34 8.55 -3.04
N LEU A 29 -13.40 8.07 -2.18
CA LEU A 29 -12.25 7.27 -2.62
C LEU A 29 -12.69 5.98 -3.30
N TRP A 30 -13.61 5.22 -2.68
CA TRP A 30 -14.14 3.99 -3.25
C TRP A 30 -14.93 4.23 -4.54
N SER A 31 -15.73 5.29 -4.60
CA SER A 31 -16.48 5.63 -5.82
C SER A 31 -15.54 5.94 -6.98
N VAL A 32 -14.49 6.75 -6.76
CA VAL A 32 -13.48 7.05 -7.77
C VAL A 32 -12.74 5.78 -8.20
N ALA A 33 -12.30 4.96 -7.24
CA ALA A 33 -11.58 3.72 -7.54
C ALA A 33 -12.44 2.76 -8.37
N LEU A 34 -13.70 2.53 -7.98
CA LEU A 34 -14.62 1.66 -8.70
C LEU A 34 -14.94 2.20 -10.09
N LEU A 35 -15.23 3.50 -10.23
CA LEU A 35 -15.47 4.13 -11.54
C LEU A 35 -14.27 3.92 -12.47
N ILE A 36 -13.04 4.10 -11.98
CA ILE A 36 -11.83 3.90 -12.77
C ILE A 36 -11.64 2.42 -13.14
N ILE A 37 -11.83 1.49 -12.19
CA ILE A 37 -11.71 0.05 -12.43
C ILE A 37 -12.70 -0.42 -13.50
N PHE A 38 -13.97 0.01 -13.39
CA PHE A 38 -15.01 -0.42 -14.33
C PHE A 38 -15.01 0.38 -15.65
N SER A 39 -14.32 1.52 -15.72
CA SER A 39 -14.18 2.28 -16.97
C SER A 39 -13.29 1.61 -18.02
N GLY A 40 -12.38 0.74 -17.57
CA GLY A 40 -11.39 0.08 -18.44
C GLY A 40 -10.27 1.00 -18.96
N TYR A 41 -10.21 2.28 -18.55
CA TYR A 41 -9.14 3.20 -18.96
C TYR A 41 -7.85 2.94 -18.21
N GLU A 42 -6.89 2.24 -18.84
CA GLU A 42 -5.60 1.86 -18.25
C GLU A 42 -4.81 3.08 -17.71
N ILE A 43 -4.82 4.20 -18.43
CA ILE A 43 -4.11 5.42 -18.01
C ILE A 43 -4.72 6.02 -16.74
N ALA A 44 -6.06 6.07 -16.64
CA ALA A 44 -6.73 6.59 -15.46
C ALA A 44 -6.42 5.73 -14.21
N PHE A 45 -6.41 4.41 -14.40
CA PHE A 45 -6.04 3.46 -13.34
C PHE A 45 -4.57 3.66 -12.91
N PHE A 46 -3.66 3.79 -13.88
CA PHE A 46 -2.26 4.08 -13.60
C PHE A 46 -2.08 5.41 -12.84
N CYS A 47 -2.73 6.49 -13.28
CA CYS A 47 -2.63 7.78 -12.60
C CYS A 47 -3.12 7.72 -11.16
N LEU A 48 -4.20 6.98 -10.87
CA LEU A 48 -4.69 6.78 -9.52
C LEU A 48 -3.67 6.03 -8.65
N ILE A 49 -3.14 4.91 -9.16
CA ILE A 49 -2.12 4.12 -8.44
C ILE A 49 -0.86 4.96 -8.22
N ALA A 50 -0.36 5.64 -9.27
CA ALA A 50 0.85 6.44 -9.17
C ALA A 50 0.69 7.58 -8.16
N ALA A 51 -0.45 8.27 -8.16
CA ALA A 51 -0.74 9.34 -7.21
C ALA A 51 -0.73 8.84 -5.76
N ILE A 52 -1.41 7.73 -5.46
CA ILE A 52 -1.45 7.15 -4.11
C ILE A 52 -0.06 6.67 -3.70
N GLY A 53 0.67 5.97 -4.57
CA GLY A 53 2.01 5.46 -4.27
C GLY A 53 3.04 6.56 -4.01
N LEU A 54 3.06 7.61 -4.83
CA LEU A 54 3.96 8.75 -4.63
C LEU A 54 3.59 9.55 -3.37
N LEU A 55 2.30 9.70 -3.09
CA LEU A 55 1.85 10.34 -1.87
C LEU A 55 2.25 9.53 -0.63
N ALA A 56 2.09 8.20 -0.66
CA ALA A 56 2.53 7.33 0.42
C ALA A 56 4.05 7.44 0.65
N LEU A 57 4.84 7.49 -0.41
CA LEU A 57 6.28 7.69 -0.32
C LEU A 57 6.63 9.07 0.25
N TRP A 58 5.93 10.12 -0.17
CA TRP A 58 6.12 11.49 0.33
C TRP A 58 5.86 11.59 1.83
N GLU A 59 4.73 11.02 2.30
CA GLU A 59 4.37 11.02 3.72
C GLU A 59 5.28 10.13 4.55
N PHE A 60 5.73 8.98 4.00
CA PHE A 60 6.72 8.14 4.65
C PHE A 60 8.01 8.91 4.96
N TYR A 61 8.58 9.61 3.96
CA TYR A 61 9.75 10.46 4.23
C TYR A 61 9.42 11.64 5.14
N GLY A 62 8.20 12.17 5.09
CA GLY A 62 7.72 13.18 6.03
C GLY A 62 7.77 12.72 7.48
N MET A 63 7.45 11.44 7.76
CA MET A 63 7.62 10.87 9.11
C MET A 63 9.09 10.83 9.55
N LEU A 64 10.01 10.51 8.65
CA LEU A 64 11.44 10.51 8.92
C LEU A 64 11.95 11.93 9.18
N ASP A 65 11.53 12.89 8.34
CA ASP A 65 11.90 14.31 8.48
C ASP A 65 11.40 14.86 9.84
N ALA A 66 10.18 14.54 10.25
CA ALA A 66 9.61 14.97 11.53
C ALA A 66 10.42 14.47 12.74
N LYS A 67 11.11 13.34 12.61
CA LYS A 67 12.00 12.80 13.64
C LYS A 67 13.44 13.30 13.49
N GLY A 68 13.76 14.09 12.47
CA GLY A 68 15.11 14.52 12.17
C GLY A 68 16.01 13.40 11.62
N LEU A 69 15.41 12.35 11.05
CA LEU A 69 16.15 11.25 10.43
C LEU A 69 16.59 11.65 9.01
N PRO A 70 17.89 11.65 8.72
CA PRO A 70 18.41 12.15 7.44
C PRO A 70 17.99 11.21 6.30
N ASN A 71 17.57 11.80 5.16
CA ASN A 71 17.17 11.05 3.97
C ASN A 71 17.25 11.94 2.71
N PHE A 72 17.29 11.33 1.55
CA PHE A 72 17.25 12.01 0.25
C PHE A 72 15.85 11.91 -0.39
N LYS A 73 14.84 12.46 0.29
CA LYS A 73 13.44 12.43 -0.11
C LYS A 73 13.20 12.76 -1.59
N ILE A 74 13.75 13.88 -2.07
CA ILE A 74 13.55 14.32 -3.46
C ILE A 74 14.16 13.33 -4.45
N THR A 75 15.34 12.81 -4.18
CA THR A 75 15.99 11.78 -5.02
C THR A 75 15.13 10.53 -5.10
N ALA A 76 14.61 10.06 -3.97
CA ALA A 76 13.73 8.90 -3.92
C ALA A 76 12.40 9.15 -4.64
N MET A 77 11.81 10.34 -4.52
CA MET A 77 10.59 10.72 -5.24
C MET A 77 10.78 10.70 -6.75
N LEU A 78 11.89 11.27 -7.26
CA LEU A 78 12.21 11.27 -8.69
C LEU A 78 12.42 9.85 -9.22
N CYS A 79 13.24 9.05 -8.55
CA CYS A 79 13.44 7.65 -8.92
C CYS A 79 12.15 6.84 -8.84
N GLY A 80 11.31 7.09 -7.84
CA GLY A 80 10.01 6.46 -7.70
C GLY A 80 9.06 6.80 -8.85
N ALA A 81 9.01 8.05 -9.27
CA ALA A 81 8.22 8.48 -10.41
C ALA A 81 8.70 7.82 -11.71
N ILE A 82 10.02 7.74 -11.93
CA ILE A 82 10.62 7.02 -13.06
C ILE A 82 10.26 5.55 -13.02
N MET A 83 10.36 4.91 -11.85
CA MET A 83 10.04 3.49 -11.67
C MET A 83 8.58 3.19 -12.02
N LEU A 84 7.62 3.96 -11.47
CA LEU A 84 6.20 3.74 -11.76
C LEU A 84 5.87 3.99 -13.23
N SER A 85 6.32 5.12 -13.80
CA SER A 85 6.01 5.50 -15.18
C SER A 85 6.65 4.54 -16.20
N GLY A 86 7.89 4.17 -15.98
CA GLY A 86 8.58 3.22 -16.83
C GLY A 86 8.01 1.80 -16.70
N SER A 87 7.72 1.34 -15.48
CA SER A 87 7.05 0.06 -15.27
C SER A 87 5.72 0.01 -16.02
N PHE A 88 4.89 1.05 -15.91
CA PHE A 88 3.63 1.14 -16.66
C PHE A 88 3.85 1.05 -18.17
N TYR A 89 4.83 1.79 -18.71
CA TYR A 89 5.15 1.74 -20.12
C TYR A 89 5.55 0.34 -20.57
N TYR A 90 6.49 -0.30 -19.85
CA TYR A 90 6.95 -1.64 -20.18
C TYR A 90 5.83 -2.69 -20.04
N TYR A 91 5.03 -2.65 -18.97
CA TYR A 91 3.93 -3.60 -18.80
C TYR A 91 2.83 -3.44 -19.85
N SER A 92 2.51 -2.22 -20.24
CA SER A 92 1.44 -1.96 -21.21
C SER A 92 1.85 -2.24 -22.67
N LYS A 93 3.14 -2.07 -23.02
CA LYS A 93 3.63 -2.11 -24.42
C LYS A 93 4.51 -3.29 -24.76
N VAL A 94 5.32 -3.77 -23.81
CA VAL A 94 6.37 -4.78 -24.05
C VAL A 94 6.04 -6.10 -23.38
N GLY A 95 5.48 -6.06 -22.19
CA GLY A 95 5.11 -7.22 -21.39
C GLY A 95 5.84 -7.29 -20.05
N VAL A 96 5.29 -8.09 -19.14
CA VAL A 96 5.77 -8.19 -17.75
C VAL A 96 7.20 -8.72 -17.65
N ALA A 97 7.59 -9.66 -18.53
CA ALA A 97 8.91 -10.30 -18.43
C ALA A 97 10.06 -9.29 -18.64
N GLN A 98 9.96 -8.45 -19.66
CA GLN A 98 10.99 -7.46 -20.02
C GLN A 98 11.01 -6.26 -19.04
N SER A 99 9.96 -6.04 -18.29
CA SER A 99 9.91 -4.96 -17.31
C SER A 99 10.85 -5.19 -16.11
N TYR A 100 11.27 -6.43 -15.84
CA TYR A 100 12.19 -6.73 -14.74
C TYR A 100 13.57 -6.10 -14.95
N ASP A 101 14.10 -6.17 -16.18
CA ASP A 101 15.40 -5.56 -16.49
C ASP A 101 15.36 -4.04 -16.27
N PHE A 102 14.24 -3.40 -16.68
CA PHE A 102 14.02 -1.98 -16.41
C PHE A 102 13.98 -1.66 -14.92
N GLU A 103 13.21 -2.43 -14.13
CA GLU A 103 13.14 -2.22 -12.67
C GLU A 103 14.50 -2.40 -12.00
N MET A 104 15.22 -3.45 -12.38
CA MET A 104 16.57 -3.69 -11.86
C MET A 104 17.53 -2.56 -12.23
N ALA A 105 17.44 -2.04 -13.46
CA ALA A 105 18.25 -0.89 -13.89
C ALA A 105 17.91 0.38 -13.08
N VAL A 106 16.63 0.64 -12.81
CA VAL A 106 16.18 1.78 -11.98
C VAL A 106 16.67 1.63 -10.53
N LEU A 107 16.55 0.43 -9.94
CA LEU A 107 17.02 0.19 -8.57
C LEU A 107 18.54 0.32 -8.46
N LEU A 108 19.29 -0.20 -9.44
CA LEU A 108 20.74 -0.03 -9.49
C LEU A 108 21.12 1.44 -9.67
N GLY A 109 20.48 2.14 -10.61
CA GLY A 109 20.68 3.57 -10.83
C GLY A 109 20.35 4.40 -9.59
N PHE A 110 19.29 4.05 -8.86
CA PHE A 110 18.95 4.68 -7.58
C PHE A 110 20.04 4.45 -6.52
N LEU A 111 20.50 3.21 -6.37
CA LEU A 111 21.59 2.87 -5.46
C LEU A 111 22.83 3.70 -5.76
N LEU A 112 23.27 3.72 -7.02
CA LEU A 112 24.42 4.52 -7.47
C LEU A 112 24.23 6.02 -7.20
N THR A 113 23.03 6.56 -7.45
CA THR A 113 22.69 7.96 -7.21
C THR A 113 22.76 8.30 -5.72
N VAL A 114 22.23 7.45 -4.85
CA VAL A 114 22.27 7.64 -3.39
C VAL A 114 23.71 7.64 -2.88
N PHE A 115 24.54 6.67 -3.32
CA PHE A 115 25.96 6.63 -2.95
C PHE A 115 26.73 7.84 -3.47
N THR A 116 26.57 8.18 -4.75
CA THR A 116 27.25 9.34 -5.37
C THR A 116 26.86 10.62 -4.64
N ARG A 117 25.57 10.83 -4.36
CA ARG A 117 25.12 12.01 -3.62
C ARG A 117 25.73 12.09 -2.23
N GLN A 118 25.82 10.94 -1.53
CA GLN A 118 26.39 10.89 -0.20
C GLN A 118 27.90 11.19 -0.19
N MET A 119 28.64 10.89 -1.26
CA MET A 119 30.06 11.22 -1.38
C MET A 119 30.33 12.75 -1.41
N PHE A 120 29.33 13.54 -1.83
CA PHE A 120 29.43 15.01 -1.84
C PHE A 120 28.85 15.67 -0.57
N ASP A 121 28.36 14.87 0.38
CA ASP A 121 27.86 15.36 1.66
C ASP A 121 28.91 15.17 2.78
N SER A 122 28.71 15.83 3.90
CA SER A 122 29.67 15.80 5.01
C SER A 122 29.66 14.43 5.71
N LEU A 123 30.88 13.93 5.98
CA LEU A 123 31.09 12.75 6.81
C LEU A 123 31.03 13.15 8.29
N ARG A 124 29.88 12.99 8.93
CA ARG A 124 29.70 13.20 10.37
C ARG A 124 29.15 11.92 10.99
N ASP A 125 29.92 11.30 11.85
CA ASP A 125 29.56 10.08 12.58
C ASP A 125 29.00 8.97 11.65
N ASP A 126 27.88 8.35 12.05
CA ASP A 126 27.17 7.34 11.29
C ASP A 126 26.05 7.91 10.40
N ALA A 127 25.92 9.24 10.29
CA ALA A 127 24.89 9.91 9.51
C ALA A 127 24.87 9.49 8.03
N PRO A 128 26.00 9.31 7.32
CA PRO A 128 26.00 8.85 5.93
C PRO A 128 25.30 7.51 5.74
N LEU A 129 25.62 6.52 6.57
CA LEU A 129 25.03 5.20 6.49
C LEU A 129 23.52 5.23 6.80
N ARG A 130 23.12 6.00 7.80
CA ARG A 130 21.70 6.20 8.14
C ARG A 130 20.95 6.87 7.00
N THR A 131 21.51 7.92 6.39
CA THR A 131 20.90 8.62 5.25
C THR A 131 20.65 7.66 4.09
N MET A 132 21.66 6.89 3.72
CA MET A 132 21.54 5.90 2.65
C MET A 132 20.51 4.82 3.01
N ALA A 133 20.57 4.26 4.22
CA ALA A 133 19.65 3.21 4.67
C ALA A 133 18.20 3.67 4.67
N TYR A 134 17.89 4.83 5.24
CA TYR A 134 16.52 5.37 5.26
C TYR A 134 16.02 5.72 3.86
N THR A 135 16.88 6.26 3.01
CA THR A 135 16.53 6.59 1.63
C THR A 135 16.20 5.33 0.82
N LEU A 136 17.06 4.32 0.88
CA LEU A 136 16.85 3.04 0.19
C LEU A 136 15.63 2.31 0.75
N PHE A 137 15.51 2.25 2.08
CA PHE A 137 14.39 1.57 2.73
C PHE A 137 13.04 2.17 2.32
N GLY A 138 12.91 3.50 2.28
CA GLY A 138 11.65 4.15 1.89
C GLY A 138 11.22 3.81 0.48
N LEU A 139 12.12 3.86 -0.51
CA LEU A 139 11.78 3.49 -1.88
C LEU A 139 11.42 2.01 -1.99
N LEU A 140 12.21 1.11 -1.38
CA LEU A 140 11.99 -0.33 -1.46
C LEU A 140 10.74 -0.77 -0.71
N TYR A 141 10.56 -0.30 0.52
CA TYR A 141 9.44 -0.68 1.37
C TYR A 141 8.11 -0.13 0.86
N VAL A 142 8.07 1.17 0.49
CA VAL A 142 6.81 1.79 0.08
C VAL A 142 6.56 1.54 -1.40
N LEU A 143 7.40 2.10 -2.27
CA LEU A 143 7.03 2.24 -3.67
C LEU A 143 7.31 0.98 -4.49
N TRP A 144 8.42 0.29 -4.24
CA TRP A 144 8.73 -0.93 -4.98
C TRP A 144 7.75 -2.06 -4.65
N LEU A 145 7.39 -2.25 -3.37
CA LEU A 145 6.35 -3.21 -3.00
C LEU A 145 4.98 -2.80 -3.54
N TYR A 146 4.66 -1.50 -3.50
CA TYR A 146 3.41 -0.96 -4.04
C TYR A 146 3.29 -1.15 -5.57
N ASN A 147 4.41 -1.08 -6.31
CA ASN A 147 4.43 -1.27 -7.76
C ASN A 147 3.94 -2.66 -8.20
N PHE A 148 3.92 -3.65 -7.32
CA PHE A 148 3.31 -4.95 -7.62
C PHE A 148 1.82 -4.85 -7.94
N ILE A 149 1.11 -3.81 -7.49
CA ILE A 149 -0.27 -3.55 -7.91
C ILE A 149 -0.35 -3.33 -9.44
N THR A 150 0.58 -2.55 -10.00
CA THR A 150 0.67 -2.37 -11.46
C THR A 150 0.99 -3.70 -12.18
N LYS A 151 1.88 -4.50 -11.61
CA LYS A 151 2.23 -5.83 -12.17
C LYS A 151 1.04 -6.78 -12.23
N ILE A 152 0.18 -6.78 -11.20
CA ILE A 152 -1.04 -7.59 -11.14
C ILE A 152 -1.95 -7.27 -12.31
N VAL A 153 -2.08 -5.99 -12.68
CA VAL A 153 -2.94 -5.57 -13.79
C VAL A 153 -2.54 -6.23 -15.12
N TYR A 154 -1.24 -6.41 -15.34
CA TYR A 154 -0.71 -6.86 -16.62
C TYR A 154 -0.23 -8.32 -16.64
N VAL A 155 -0.11 -8.99 -15.49
CA VAL A 155 0.25 -10.41 -15.44
C VAL A 155 -0.90 -11.31 -15.87
N VAL A 156 -2.14 -10.86 -15.62
CA VAL A 156 -3.35 -11.60 -16.02
C VAL A 156 -3.58 -11.44 -17.52
N PRO A 157 -3.88 -12.53 -18.25
CA PRO A 157 -4.20 -12.46 -19.66
C PRO A 157 -5.35 -11.50 -19.95
N ARG A 158 -5.27 -10.80 -21.08
CA ARG A 158 -6.36 -9.95 -21.56
C ARG A 158 -7.56 -10.82 -21.97
N ALA A 159 -8.76 -10.27 -21.88
CA ALA A 159 -9.96 -10.91 -22.40
C ALA A 159 -9.88 -11.06 -23.95
N PRO A 160 -10.71 -11.94 -24.56
CA PRO A 160 -10.73 -12.14 -26.01
C PRO A 160 -11.01 -10.87 -26.81
N ASP A 161 -11.70 -9.90 -26.24
CA ASP A 161 -11.95 -8.58 -26.82
C ASP A 161 -10.79 -7.57 -26.63
N GLY A 162 -9.68 -8.02 -26.03
CA GLY A 162 -8.50 -7.20 -25.74
C GLY A 162 -8.58 -6.40 -24.43
N ALA A 163 -9.69 -6.46 -23.70
CA ALA A 163 -9.87 -5.73 -22.45
C ALA A 163 -8.92 -6.24 -21.36
N VAL A 164 -8.36 -5.31 -20.58
CA VAL A 164 -7.54 -5.64 -19.40
C VAL A 164 -8.43 -6.23 -18.32
N GLN A 165 -8.05 -7.40 -17.81
CA GLN A 165 -8.78 -8.08 -16.73
C GLN A 165 -8.10 -7.94 -15.36
N GLY A 166 -6.82 -7.62 -15.35
CA GLY A 166 -6.03 -7.56 -14.12
C GLY A 166 -6.49 -6.52 -13.09
N GLN A 167 -7.19 -5.48 -13.50
CA GLN A 167 -7.80 -4.51 -12.58
C GLN A 167 -8.82 -5.13 -11.62
N PHE A 168 -9.51 -6.19 -12.03
CA PHE A 168 -10.43 -6.94 -11.16
C PHE A 168 -9.68 -7.76 -10.11
N TYR A 169 -8.44 -8.18 -10.41
CA TYR A 169 -7.57 -8.83 -9.44
C TYR A 169 -6.99 -7.83 -8.42
N VAL A 170 -6.81 -6.56 -8.83
CA VAL A 170 -6.50 -5.50 -7.87
C VAL A 170 -7.71 -5.19 -6.98
N LEU A 171 -8.92 -5.15 -7.53
CA LEU A 171 -10.15 -5.04 -6.72
C LEU A 171 -10.28 -6.21 -5.73
N TYR A 172 -10.06 -7.43 -6.21
CA TYR A 172 -10.01 -8.63 -5.38
C TYR A 172 -8.97 -8.49 -4.25
N LEU A 173 -7.74 -8.09 -4.57
CA LEU A 173 -6.68 -7.85 -3.60
C LEU A 173 -7.12 -6.88 -2.50
N ILE A 174 -7.60 -5.70 -2.91
CA ILE A 174 -8.01 -4.65 -1.97
C ILE A 174 -9.17 -5.14 -1.10
N ALA A 175 -10.18 -5.77 -1.70
CA ALA A 175 -11.33 -6.27 -0.95
C ALA A 175 -10.93 -7.35 0.06
N VAL A 176 -10.20 -8.39 -0.35
CA VAL A 176 -9.76 -9.47 0.55
C VAL A 176 -8.92 -8.90 1.71
N THR A 177 -8.00 -7.96 1.41
CA THR A 177 -7.18 -7.29 2.42
C THR A 177 -8.04 -6.47 3.40
N LYS A 178 -8.98 -5.67 2.92
CA LYS A 178 -9.84 -4.85 3.80
C LYS A 178 -10.85 -5.68 4.59
N PHE A 179 -11.31 -6.81 4.04
CA PHE A 179 -12.11 -7.76 4.82
C PHE A 179 -11.29 -8.46 5.91
N SER A 180 -9.99 -8.70 5.69
CA SER A 180 -9.07 -9.16 6.73
C SER A 180 -9.01 -8.17 7.90
N ASP A 181 -8.79 -6.87 7.61
CA ASP A 181 -8.74 -5.81 8.61
C ASP A 181 -10.07 -5.71 9.39
N MET A 182 -11.19 -5.78 8.68
CA MET A 182 -12.52 -5.76 9.27
C MET A 182 -12.75 -6.99 10.17
N GLY A 183 -12.38 -8.18 9.70
CA GLY A 183 -12.48 -9.42 10.47
C GLY A 183 -11.63 -9.39 11.74
N ALA A 184 -10.40 -8.89 11.64
CA ALA A 184 -9.53 -8.68 12.79
C ALA A 184 -10.15 -7.75 13.83
N TYR A 185 -10.71 -6.63 13.37
CA TYR A 185 -11.35 -5.64 14.25
C TYR A 185 -12.60 -6.19 14.93
N ILE A 186 -13.53 -6.78 14.17
CA ILE A 186 -14.80 -7.30 14.69
C ILE A 186 -14.52 -8.40 15.72
N THR A 187 -13.75 -9.42 15.33
CA THR A 187 -13.48 -10.58 16.20
C THR A 187 -12.65 -10.17 17.41
N GLY A 188 -11.59 -9.36 17.19
CA GLY A 188 -10.74 -8.87 18.27
C GLY A 188 -11.48 -7.98 19.27
N SER A 189 -12.47 -7.16 18.83
CA SER A 189 -13.25 -6.32 19.72
C SER A 189 -14.33 -7.08 20.50
N LEU A 190 -14.91 -8.14 19.92
CA LEU A 190 -15.99 -8.92 20.54
C LEU A 190 -15.48 -10.00 21.51
N ILE A 191 -14.45 -10.73 21.13
CA ILE A 191 -13.97 -11.90 21.86
C ILE A 191 -12.47 -11.89 22.17
N GLY A 192 -11.72 -10.84 21.76
CA GLY A 192 -10.26 -10.77 21.92
C GLY A 192 -9.84 -10.73 23.37
N ARG A 193 -9.03 -11.69 23.79
CA ARG A 193 -8.49 -11.83 25.16
C ARG A 193 -6.96 -11.89 25.16
N HIS A 194 -6.37 -12.60 24.21
CA HIS A 194 -4.94 -12.86 24.15
C HIS A 194 -4.26 -11.86 23.20
N LYS A 195 -3.36 -11.02 23.74
CA LYS A 195 -2.64 -10.03 22.94
C LYS A 195 -1.67 -10.69 21.97
N LEU A 196 -1.62 -10.21 20.70
CA LEU A 196 -0.75 -10.75 19.67
C LEU A 196 0.70 -10.24 19.85
N ILE A 197 0.92 -8.93 19.74
CA ILE A 197 2.23 -8.27 19.89
C ILE A 197 2.02 -6.93 20.64
N PRO A 198 1.95 -6.98 21.99
CA PRO A 198 1.54 -5.81 22.80
C PRO A 198 2.44 -4.59 22.66
N HIS A 199 3.75 -4.79 22.48
CA HIS A 199 4.74 -3.71 22.42
C HIS A 199 4.72 -2.95 21.07
N ILE A 200 4.16 -3.54 20.01
CA ILE A 200 3.99 -2.88 18.70
C ILE A 200 2.57 -2.33 18.57
N SER A 201 1.57 -3.20 18.75
CA SER A 201 0.15 -2.87 18.61
C SER A 201 -0.66 -3.49 19.76
N PRO A 202 -0.91 -2.74 20.85
CA PRO A 202 -1.59 -3.26 22.04
C PRO A 202 -3.07 -3.63 21.80
N GLY A 203 -3.66 -3.18 20.69
CA GLY A 203 -5.04 -3.50 20.30
C GLY A 203 -5.20 -4.87 19.66
N LYS A 204 -4.18 -5.41 19.01
CA LYS A 204 -4.27 -6.66 18.25
C LYS A 204 -4.28 -7.90 19.16
N THR A 205 -5.12 -8.90 18.79
CA THR A 205 -5.32 -10.14 19.53
C THR A 205 -5.21 -11.37 18.63
N TRP A 206 -4.92 -12.54 19.20
CA TRP A 206 -4.89 -13.81 18.48
C TRP A 206 -6.26 -14.20 17.93
N GLU A 207 -7.32 -13.91 18.66
CA GLU A 207 -8.71 -14.11 18.20
C GLU A 207 -9.03 -13.21 17.00
N GLY A 208 -8.57 -11.96 17.06
CA GLY A 208 -8.64 -11.03 15.92
C GLY A 208 -7.86 -11.55 14.71
N PHE A 209 -6.68 -12.13 14.91
CA PHE A 209 -5.91 -12.77 13.85
C PHE A 209 -6.68 -13.95 13.19
N ALA A 210 -7.30 -14.81 13.97
CA ALA A 210 -8.16 -15.87 13.43
C ALA A 210 -9.35 -15.30 12.65
N GLY A 211 -9.97 -14.22 13.15
CA GLY A 211 -11.01 -13.48 12.45
C GLY A 211 -10.54 -12.88 11.12
N ALA A 212 -9.32 -12.33 11.08
CA ALA A 212 -8.71 -11.84 9.84
C ALA A 212 -8.67 -12.94 8.75
N LEU A 213 -8.17 -14.13 9.11
CA LEU A 213 -8.06 -15.27 8.19
C LEU A 213 -9.44 -15.80 7.74
N ALA A 214 -10.42 -15.82 8.65
CA ALA A 214 -11.77 -16.26 8.32
C ALA A 214 -12.47 -15.30 7.35
N PHE A 215 -12.45 -14.00 7.66
CA PHE A 215 -13.12 -12.98 6.84
C PHE A 215 -12.43 -12.79 5.48
N SER A 216 -11.12 -12.82 5.40
CA SER A 216 -10.40 -12.77 4.13
C SER A 216 -10.70 -13.98 3.25
N SER A 217 -10.80 -15.19 3.83
CA SER A 217 -11.18 -16.39 3.09
C SER A 217 -12.63 -16.37 2.60
N LEU A 218 -13.55 -15.87 3.43
CA LEU A 218 -14.95 -15.67 3.03
C LEU A 218 -15.08 -14.63 1.92
N ALA A 219 -14.34 -13.50 2.02
CA ALA A 219 -14.34 -12.48 0.98
C ALA A 219 -13.75 -13.01 -0.33
N SER A 220 -12.67 -13.77 -0.26
CA SER A 220 -12.02 -14.38 -1.42
C SER A 220 -12.98 -15.33 -2.16
N LEU A 221 -13.61 -16.24 -1.45
CA LEU A 221 -14.63 -17.15 -2.02
C LEU A 221 -15.84 -16.38 -2.53
N GLY A 222 -16.36 -15.42 -1.74
CA GLY A 222 -17.49 -14.59 -2.13
C GLY A 222 -17.26 -13.85 -3.44
N LEU A 223 -16.09 -13.21 -3.60
CA LEU A 223 -15.72 -12.50 -4.83
C LEU A 223 -15.59 -13.45 -6.03
N LEU A 224 -15.03 -14.65 -5.83
CA LEU A 224 -14.96 -15.65 -6.90
C LEU A 224 -16.37 -16.00 -7.43
N TYR A 225 -17.35 -16.19 -6.53
CA TYR A 225 -18.72 -16.50 -6.92
C TYR A 225 -19.50 -15.29 -7.47
N LEU A 226 -19.20 -14.08 -7.00
CA LEU A 226 -19.83 -12.85 -7.48
C LEU A 226 -19.29 -12.39 -8.84
N MET A 227 -18.01 -12.66 -9.13
CA MET A 227 -17.32 -12.18 -10.32
C MET A 227 -16.61 -13.33 -11.09
N PRO A 228 -17.31 -14.42 -11.44
CA PRO A 228 -16.66 -15.61 -12.00
C PRO A 228 -16.03 -15.35 -13.38
N LYS A 229 -16.57 -14.41 -14.16
CA LYS A 229 -16.04 -14.05 -15.48
C LYS A 229 -14.75 -13.24 -15.37
N GLN A 230 -14.68 -12.32 -14.40
CA GLN A 230 -13.55 -11.44 -14.19
C GLN A 230 -12.38 -12.14 -13.49
N LEU A 231 -12.70 -13.12 -12.63
CA LEU A 231 -11.72 -13.91 -11.87
C LEU A 231 -11.53 -15.33 -12.46
N ALA A 232 -11.70 -15.48 -13.77
CA ALA A 232 -11.78 -16.76 -14.47
C ALA A 232 -10.55 -17.67 -14.31
N VAL A 233 -9.36 -17.12 -14.02
CA VAL A 233 -8.16 -17.94 -13.79
C VAL A 233 -8.10 -18.56 -12.39
N LEU A 234 -8.97 -18.12 -11.45
CA LEU A 234 -9.05 -18.67 -10.11
C LEU A 234 -10.11 -19.77 -10.03
N ASN A 235 -9.84 -20.74 -9.18
CA ASN A 235 -10.79 -21.76 -8.77
C ASN A 235 -11.00 -21.69 -7.24
N PRO A 236 -11.96 -22.45 -6.66
CA PRO A 236 -12.22 -22.40 -5.22
C PRO A 236 -11.01 -22.76 -4.35
N THR A 237 -10.13 -23.65 -4.81
CA THR A 237 -8.88 -23.98 -4.08
C THR A 237 -7.94 -22.77 -4.05
N HIS A 238 -7.76 -22.10 -5.19
CA HIS A 238 -6.96 -20.85 -5.24
C HIS A 238 -7.56 -19.78 -4.34
N ALA A 239 -8.90 -19.64 -4.32
CA ALA A 239 -9.56 -18.65 -3.49
C ALA A 239 -9.34 -18.90 -1.97
N ILE A 240 -9.38 -20.15 -1.53
CA ILE A 240 -9.10 -20.51 -0.13
C ILE A 240 -7.64 -20.20 0.22
N VAL A 241 -6.70 -20.66 -0.60
CA VAL A 241 -5.26 -20.45 -0.37
C VAL A 241 -4.93 -18.96 -0.36
N LEU A 242 -5.46 -18.19 -1.33
CA LEU A 242 -5.27 -16.74 -1.39
C LEU A 242 -5.95 -16.04 -0.21
N GLY A 243 -7.17 -16.44 0.16
CA GLY A 243 -7.86 -15.86 1.32
C GLY A 243 -7.02 -15.98 2.59
N LEU A 244 -6.48 -17.16 2.88
CA LEU A 244 -5.63 -17.40 4.04
C LEU A 244 -4.30 -16.65 3.95
N SER A 245 -3.61 -16.75 2.81
CA SER A 245 -2.27 -16.18 2.66
C SER A 245 -2.29 -14.64 2.60
N LEU A 246 -3.26 -14.04 1.89
CA LEU A 246 -3.45 -12.59 1.88
C LEU A 246 -3.90 -12.06 3.24
N GLY A 247 -4.80 -12.78 3.94
CA GLY A 247 -5.20 -12.44 5.30
C GLY A 247 -4.01 -12.42 6.26
N PHE A 248 -3.14 -13.42 6.19
CA PHE A 248 -1.91 -13.47 6.96
C PHE A 248 -0.96 -12.31 6.63
N ALA A 249 -0.70 -12.08 5.33
CA ALA A 249 0.17 -11.00 4.87
C ALA A 249 -0.37 -9.60 5.23
N ALA A 250 -1.69 -9.40 5.21
CA ALA A 250 -2.33 -8.16 5.62
C ALA A 250 -2.04 -7.83 7.09
N VAL A 251 -2.16 -8.81 7.98
CA VAL A 251 -1.85 -8.62 9.42
C VAL A 251 -0.37 -8.26 9.62
N ILE A 252 0.54 -8.88 8.85
CA ILE A 252 1.97 -8.55 8.91
C ILE A 252 2.21 -7.11 8.41
N GLY A 253 1.57 -6.69 7.32
CA GLY A 253 1.70 -5.35 6.74
C GLY A 253 1.31 -4.26 7.75
N ASP A 254 0.14 -4.39 8.37
CA ASP A 254 -0.33 -3.45 9.40
C ASP A 254 0.59 -3.46 10.65
N LEU A 255 1.14 -4.62 11.04
CA LEU A 255 2.13 -4.69 12.14
C LEU A 255 3.45 -4.02 11.74
N ALA A 256 3.90 -4.18 10.50
CA ALA A 256 5.11 -3.54 9.98
C ALA A 256 4.97 -2.01 9.97
N GLU A 257 3.83 -1.50 9.51
CA GLU A 257 3.54 -0.07 9.57
C GLU A 257 3.46 0.44 11.03
N SER A 258 2.79 -0.31 11.91
CA SER A 258 2.74 -0.01 13.34
C SER A 258 4.14 0.07 13.95
N LEU A 259 5.04 -0.85 13.58
CA LEU A 259 6.44 -0.86 14.03
C LEU A 259 7.18 0.42 13.57
N ILE A 260 7.01 0.81 12.31
CA ILE A 260 7.64 2.02 11.75
C ILE A 260 7.12 3.27 12.47
N LYS A 261 5.80 3.39 12.67
CA LYS A 261 5.19 4.51 13.42
C LYS A 261 5.74 4.60 14.86
N ARG A 262 5.89 3.48 15.55
CA ARG A 262 6.51 3.48 16.90
C ARG A 262 7.97 3.88 16.88
N SER A 263 8.74 3.40 15.89
CA SER A 263 10.16 3.74 15.77
C SER A 263 10.39 5.20 15.38
N THR A 264 9.48 5.82 14.64
CA THR A 264 9.52 7.25 14.31
C THR A 264 8.86 8.15 15.36
N GLY A 265 8.14 7.56 16.35
CA GLY A 265 7.50 8.32 17.42
C GLY A 265 6.21 9.04 17.00
N VAL A 266 5.69 8.74 15.81
CA VAL A 266 4.41 9.28 15.31
C VAL A 266 3.29 8.26 15.53
N LYS A 267 2.06 8.75 15.60
CA LYS A 267 0.86 7.90 15.72
C LYS A 267 0.19 7.70 14.35
N ASP A 268 0.10 8.74 13.58
CA ASP A 268 -0.53 8.76 12.25
C ASP A 268 0.56 9.07 11.22
N SER A 269 0.54 8.39 10.07
CA SER A 269 1.59 8.51 9.05
C SER A 269 1.50 9.78 8.21
N GLY A 270 0.34 10.46 8.22
CA GLY A 270 0.07 11.71 7.51
C GLY A 270 -1.34 12.22 7.74
N ASN A 271 -1.70 13.32 7.09
CA ASN A 271 -3.00 13.98 7.22
C ASN A 271 -3.65 14.31 5.88
N PHE A 272 -3.17 13.73 4.78
CA PHE A 272 -3.65 14.08 3.44
C PHE A 272 -5.13 13.71 3.23
N LEU A 273 -5.56 12.57 3.77
CA LEU A 273 -6.94 12.14 3.67
C LEU A 273 -7.71 12.51 4.96
N PRO A 274 -8.57 13.54 4.93
CA PRO A 274 -9.29 13.98 6.13
C PRO A 274 -10.06 12.85 6.78
N GLY A 275 -9.66 12.49 8.00
CA GLY A 275 -10.32 11.47 8.79
C GLY A 275 -9.91 10.01 8.52
N ILE A 276 -9.22 9.69 7.43
CA ILE A 276 -8.70 8.34 7.15
C ILE A 276 -7.28 8.21 7.71
N GLY A 277 -6.47 9.25 7.63
CA GLY A 277 -5.07 9.24 8.01
C GLY A 277 -4.17 9.59 6.82
N GLY A 278 -2.96 9.08 6.83
CA GLY A 278 -2.02 9.22 5.71
C GLY A 278 -2.25 8.20 4.59
N ALA A 279 -1.62 8.46 3.46
CA ALA A 279 -1.58 7.49 2.36
C ALA A 279 -0.83 6.19 2.73
N PRO A 280 0.23 6.19 3.56
CA PRO A 280 0.80 4.96 4.10
C PRO A 280 -0.22 4.10 4.84
N ASP A 281 -1.10 4.69 5.69
CA ASP A 281 -2.16 3.98 6.42
C ASP A 281 -3.19 3.32 5.49
N LEU A 282 -3.34 3.84 4.26
CA LEU A 282 -4.24 3.26 3.27
C LEU A 282 -3.66 2.02 2.60
N VAL A 283 -2.33 2.00 2.40
CA VAL A 283 -1.65 0.98 1.58
C VAL A 283 -0.80 0.00 2.40
N ASP A 284 -0.65 0.16 3.70
CA ASP A 284 0.19 -0.62 4.60
C ASP A 284 0.10 -2.14 4.39
N SER A 285 -1.10 -2.65 4.48
CA SER A 285 -1.39 -4.07 4.26
C SER A 285 -1.20 -4.47 2.78
N LEU A 286 -1.45 -3.53 1.83
CA LEU A 286 -1.28 -3.79 0.41
C LEU A 286 0.18 -3.97 0.01
N LEU A 287 1.12 -3.34 0.72
CA LEU A 287 2.56 -3.50 0.46
C LEU A 287 3.03 -4.95 0.58
N PHE A 288 2.39 -5.75 1.44
CA PHE A 288 2.71 -7.16 1.62
C PHE A 288 1.82 -8.09 0.81
N THR A 289 0.55 -7.73 0.66
CA THR A 289 -0.42 -8.58 -0.05
C THR A 289 -0.26 -8.50 -1.57
N ALA A 290 0.14 -7.36 -2.14
CA ALA A 290 0.31 -7.22 -3.58
C ALA A 290 1.44 -8.09 -4.17
N PRO A 291 2.66 -8.09 -3.61
CA PRO A 291 3.71 -9.02 -4.05
C PRO A 291 3.28 -10.48 -3.96
N LEU A 292 2.62 -10.85 -2.86
CA LEU A 292 2.17 -12.22 -2.64
C LEU A 292 1.15 -12.65 -3.69
N LEU A 293 0.13 -11.84 -3.96
CA LEU A 293 -0.85 -12.14 -5.01
C LEU A 293 -0.18 -12.22 -6.39
N PHE A 294 0.72 -11.28 -6.71
CA PHE A 294 1.44 -11.29 -7.98
C PHE A 294 2.23 -12.58 -8.19
N PHE A 295 3.05 -12.97 -7.22
CA PHE A 295 3.83 -14.20 -7.32
C PHE A 295 2.96 -15.45 -7.34
N TYR A 296 1.88 -15.46 -6.58
CA TYR A 296 0.93 -16.57 -6.62
C TYR A 296 0.27 -16.72 -8.00
N LEU A 297 -0.21 -15.62 -8.58
CA LEU A 297 -0.76 -15.62 -9.93
C LEU A 297 0.26 -16.10 -10.95
N ARG A 298 1.48 -15.60 -10.90
CA ARG A 298 2.52 -15.89 -11.89
C ARG A 298 3.08 -17.31 -11.78
N LEU A 299 3.34 -17.77 -10.54
CA LEU A 299 4.09 -19.03 -10.32
C LEU A 299 3.19 -20.24 -10.07
N VAL A 300 1.91 -20.03 -9.72
CA VAL A 300 0.98 -21.12 -9.39
C VAL A 300 -0.18 -21.20 -10.36
N VAL A 301 -0.83 -20.05 -10.62
CA VAL A 301 -2.07 -20.02 -11.42
C VAL A 301 -1.78 -19.98 -12.92
N LEU A 302 -0.78 -19.19 -13.33
CA LEU A 302 -0.42 -18.95 -14.73
C LEU A 302 0.90 -19.63 -15.11
N ALA A 303 1.42 -20.49 -14.24
CA ALA A 303 2.58 -21.33 -14.58
C ALA A 303 2.23 -22.24 -15.77
N PRO A 304 3.16 -22.43 -16.74
CA PRO A 304 2.95 -23.29 -17.92
C PRO A 304 2.77 -24.77 -17.54
#